data_5e3fb932892c76fc814b6a9432929d43
#
_entry.id   5e3fb932892c76fc814b6a9432929d43
#
_cell.length_a   1.000
_cell.length_b   1.000
_cell.length_c   1.000
_cell.angle_alpha   90.00
_cell.angle_beta   90.00
_cell.angle_gamma   90.00
#
_symmetry.space_group_name_H-M   'P 1'
#
loop_
_entity.id
_entity.type
_entity.pdbx_description
1 polymer ?
#
loop_
_entity_poly.entity_id
_entity_poly.type
_entity_poly.pdbx_seq_one_letter_code
_entity_poly.pdbx_strand_id
1 'polypeptide(L)'
;MPFWVANPEVDDETPVPAGELLTETVVSRALLGPRRIWIYLPPGYAAATDSLYPVMYVLDGANYVEKMDVPRVLDRLIARKAIPPVIAVFSEPGDRQEEYTRNPRWRTFITSELVPQIDKRFRTFPAPDHRIILGSSLAAYGAVDLAVEFPSVFGLCAAIAPPDQTASVIANQPRAKSAAVSIRFFVLGGVYDAMIDGARRLRTTLDGVNAPVTYWEAPEGHNTNTFRNHLDEAVKALLTPP
;
A
#
# COMPACT_ATOMS: atom_id res chain seq x y z
N MET A 1 -28.35 9.49 7.04
CA MET A 1 -27.52 8.87 5.98
C MET A 1 -26.22 9.64 5.94
N PRO A 2 -25.05 9.00 6.07
CA PRO A 2 -23.81 9.71 5.82
C PRO A 2 -23.81 10.13 4.35
N PHE A 3 -23.62 11.42 4.11
CA PHE A 3 -23.50 11.93 2.75
C PHE A 3 -22.14 11.50 2.22
N TRP A 4 -22.12 10.59 1.25
CA TRP A 4 -20.92 10.34 0.47
C TRP A 4 -20.51 11.67 -0.20
N VAL A 5 -19.30 12.08 0.04
CA VAL A 5 -18.72 13.27 -0.61
C VAL A 5 -17.72 12.73 -1.65
N ALA A 6 -17.95 13.04 -2.91
CA ALA A 6 -17.02 12.72 -3.97
C ALA A 6 -15.64 13.30 -3.64
N ASN A 7 -14.60 12.51 -3.72
CA ASN A 7 -13.23 13.03 -3.65
C ASN A 7 -12.85 13.58 -5.02
N PRO A 8 -12.76 14.91 -5.22
CA PRO A 8 -12.51 15.49 -6.53
C PRO A 8 -11.16 15.08 -7.13
N GLU A 9 -10.19 14.66 -6.32
CA GLU A 9 -8.91 14.16 -6.81
C GLU A 9 -9.02 12.74 -7.37
N VAL A 10 -9.95 11.96 -6.85
CA VAL A 10 -10.20 10.58 -7.25
C VAL A 10 -11.27 10.48 -8.33
N ASP A 11 -12.31 11.32 -8.27
CA ASP A 11 -13.50 11.20 -9.10
C ASP A 11 -13.55 12.16 -10.30
N ASP A 12 -12.58 13.06 -10.45
CA ASP A 12 -12.49 13.96 -11.60
C ASP A 12 -12.24 13.17 -12.89
N GLU A 13 -13.13 13.33 -13.87
CA GLU A 13 -13.04 12.68 -15.18
C GLU A 13 -12.26 13.50 -16.23
N THR A 14 -11.70 14.64 -15.85
CA THR A 14 -10.88 15.46 -16.76
C THR A 14 -9.74 14.59 -17.35
N PRO A 15 -9.59 14.55 -18.69
CA PRO A 15 -8.53 13.79 -19.32
C PRO A 15 -7.14 14.28 -18.87
N VAL A 16 -6.32 13.35 -18.44
CA VAL A 16 -4.91 13.59 -18.05
C VAL A 16 -4.01 12.61 -18.82
N PRO A 17 -2.70 12.91 -18.94
CA PRO A 17 -1.75 11.94 -19.46
C PRO A 17 -1.85 10.62 -18.71
N ALA A 18 -1.97 9.51 -19.43
CA ALA A 18 -2.10 8.17 -18.85
C ALA A 18 -0.74 7.50 -18.71
N GLY A 19 -0.56 6.77 -17.63
CA GLY A 19 0.52 5.81 -17.46
C GLY A 19 0.28 4.52 -18.25
N GLU A 20 1.21 3.60 -18.16
CA GLU A 20 1.13 2.28 -18.77
C GLU A 20 0.83 1.23 -17.70
N LEU A 21 -0.12 0.33 -17.96
CA LEU A 21 -0.44 -0.79 -17.07
C LEU A 21 -0.05 -2.11 -17.75
N LEU A 22 0.97 -2.76 -17.20
CA LEU A 22 1.42 -4.09 -17.61
C LEU A 22 0.72 -5.16 -16.76
N THR A 23 0.27 -6.25 -17.40
CA THR A 23 -0.28 -7.42 -16.70
C THR A 23 0.65 -8.61 -16.90
N GLU A 24 1.10 -9.22 -15.83
CA GLU A 24 2.08 -10.29 -15.88
C GLU A 24 1.73 -11.45 -14.92
N THR A 25 2.32 -12.59 -15.21
CA THR A 25 2.31 -13.74 -14.30
C THR A 25 3.74 -14.04 -13.88
N VAL A 26 3.99 -13.92 -12.58
CA VAL A 26 5.28 -14.28 -11.96
C VAL A 26 5.18 -15.70 -11.39
N VAL A 27 6.13 -16.56 -11.75
CA VAL A 27 6.23 -17.90 -11.16
C VAL A 27 7.07 -17.79 -9.90
N SER A 28 6.43 -17.95 -8.74
CA SER A 28 7.10 -17.92 -7.45
C SER A 28 7.63 -19.31 -7.06
N ARG A 29 8.91 -19.37 -6.66
CA ARG A 29 9.50 -20.58 -6.08
C ARG A 29 9.05 -20.77 -4.64
N ALA A 30 8.92 -19.69 -3.88
CA ALA A 30 8.47 -19.74 -2.50
C ALA A 30 7.03 -20.21 -2.38
N LEU A 31 6.13 -19.75 -3.26
CA LEU A 31 4.71 -20.10 -3.28
C LEU A 31 4.39 -21.34 -4.15
N LEU A 32 5.39 -21.90 -4.84
CA LEU A 32 5.27 -23.08 -5.71
C LEU A 32 4.20 -22.93 -6.80
N GLY A 33 4.00 -21.71 -7.32
CA GLY A 33 3.00 -21.47 -8.33
C GLY A 33 2.99 -20.05 -8.90
N PRO A 34 2.13 -19.83 -9.91
CA PRO A 34 2.03 -18.51 -10.55
C PRO A 34 1.29 -17.52 -9.66
N ARG A 35 1.67 -16.25 -9.80
CA ARG A 35 0.98 -15.09 -9.21
C ARG A 35 0.75 -14.04 -10.27
N ARG A 36 -0.47 -13.57 -10.39
CA ARG A 36 -0.82 -12.44 -11.25
C ARG A 36 -0.40 -11.15 -10.57
N ILE A 37 0.25 -10.31 -11.32
CA ILE A 37 0.63 -8.97 -10.91
C ILE A 37 0.28 -7.97 -12.00
N TRP A 38 0.05 -6.72 -11.60
CA TRP A 38 -0.02 -5.59 -12.52
C TRP A 38 1.07 -4.60 -12.12
N ILE A 39 1.67 -3.96 -13.11
CA ILE A 39 2.72 -2.97 -12.90
C ILE A 39 2.28 -1.71 -13.63
N TYR A 40 2.01 -0.67 -12.85
CA TYR A 40 1.72 0.66 -13.38
C TYR A 40 3.02 1.45 -13.48
N LEU A 41 3.27 2.00 -14.65
CA LEU A 41 4.37 2.93 -14.93
C LEU A 41 3.78 4.32 -15.13
N PRO A 42 4.31 5.38 -14.46
CA PRO A 42 3.72 6.70 -14.51
C PRO A 42 3.83 7.34 -15.89
N PRO A 43 2.98 8.36 -16.21
CA PRO A 43 3.08 9.12 -17.46
C PRO A 43 4.50 9.66 -17.66
N GLY A 44 5.01 9.50 -18.87
CA GLY A 44 6.37 9.93 -19.22
C GLY A 44 7.50 8.99 -18.80
N TYR A 45 7.21 7.83 -18.19
CA TYR A 45 8.23 6.87 -17.76
C TYR A 45 9.20 6.50 -18.89
N ALA A 46 8.73 6.18 -20.09
CA ALA A 46 9.59 5.77 -21.19
C ALA A 46 10.58 6.87 -21.63
N ALA A 47 10.18 8.14 -21.55
CA ALA A 47 10.99 9.28 -21.97
C ALA A 47 12.01 9.74 -20.93
N ALA A 48 11.75 9.53 -19.64
CA ALA A 48 12.59 10.02 -18.54
C ALA A 48 13.64 8.96 -18.14
N THR A 49 14.63 8.70 -18.97
CA THR A 49 15.59 7.59 -18.85
C THR A 49 16.46 7.64 -17.59
N ASP A 50 16.73 8.83 -17.04
CA ASP A 50 17.63 9.02 -15.91
C ASP A 50 16.91 9.17 -14.56
N SER A 51 15.57 9.12 -14.57
CA SER A 51 14.77 9.26 -13.36
C SER A 51 14.62 7.93 -12.64
N LEU A 52 14.75 7.95 -11.30
CA LEU A 52 14.34 6.86 -10.42
C LEU A 52 12.99 7.20 -9.78
N TYR A 53 12.24 6.17 -9.44
CA TYR A 53 10.86 6.29 -8.95
C TYR A 53 10.67 5.57 -7.62
N PRO A 54 9.93 6.15 -6.66
CA PRO A 54 9.43 5.38 -5.53
C PRO A 54 8.49 4.28 -6.02
N VAL A 55 8.33 3.22 -5.23
CA VAL A 55 7.49 2.07 -5.60
C VAL A 55 6.44 1.82 -4.54
N MET A 56 5.19 1.68 -4.95
CA MET A 56 4.08 1.27 -4.10
C MET A 56 3.69 -0.17 -4.42
N TYR A 57 3.84 -1.07 -3.45
CA TYR A 57 3.37 -2.45 -3.51
C TYR A 57 1.98 -2.53 -2.89
N VAL A 58 0.99 -2.91 -3.68
CA VAL A 58 -0.43 -2.91 -3.30
C VAL A 58 -0.93 -4.34 -3.26
N LEU A 59 -1.44 -4.74 -2.12
CA LEU A 59 -2.03 -6.06 -1.89
C LEU A 59 -3.49 -6.09 -2.37
N ASP A 60 -4.03 -7.28 -2.69
CA ASP A 60 -5.35 -7.47 -3.32
C ASP A 60 -5.46 -6.79 -4.70
N GLY A 61 -4.48 -7.06 -5.56
CA GLY A 61 -4.24 -6.33 -6.82
C GLY A 61 -5.48 -6.17 -7.71
N ALA A 62 -6.26 -7.24 -7.92
CA ALA A 62 -7.47 -7.17 -8.75
C ALA A 62 -8.50 -6.16 -8.21
N ASN A 63 -8.66 -6.03 -6.90
CA ASN A 63 -9.58 -5.05 -6.33
C ASN A 63 -9.14 -3.62 -6.67
N TYR A 64 -7.86 -3.31 -6.53
CA TYR A 64 -7.33 -1.97 -6.77
C TYR A 64 -7.28 -1.61 -8.27
N VAL A 65 -6.99 -2.57 -9.13
CA VAL A 65 -6.92 -2.32 -10.58
C VAL A 65 -8.30 -2.37 -11.23
N GLU A 66 -9.06 -3.47 -11.02
CA GLU A 66 -10.26 -3.75 -11.80
C GLU A 66 -11.54 -3.10 -11.20
N LYS A 67 -11.59 -2.88 -9.87
CA LYS A 67 -12.78 -2.30 -9.21
C LYS A 67 -12.60 -0.85 -8.81
N MET A 68 -11.39 -0.47 -8.38
CA MET A 68 -11.11 0.88 -7.87
C MET A 68 -10.45 1.78 -8.89
N ASP A 69 -9.97 1.23 -10.02
CA ASP A 69 -9.29 1.96 -11.10
C ASP A 69 -8.13 2.85 -10.59
N VAL A 70 -7.35 2.30 -9.66
CA VAL A 70 -6.24 3.02 -9.01
C VAL A 70 -5.18 3.51 -9.99
N PRO A 71 -4.84 2.82 -11.10
CA PRO A 71 -3.96 3.37 -12.10
C PRO A 71 -4.38 4.77 -12.58
N ARG A 72 -5.68 4.96 -12.81
CA ARG A 72 -6.23 6.24 -13.24
C ARG A 72 -6.27 7.30 -12.13
N VAL A 73 -6.44 6.89 -10.88
CA VAL A 73 -6.28 7.77 -9.72
C VAL A 73 -4.85 8.30 -9.64
N LEU A 74 -3.86 7.44 -9.84
CA LEU A 74 -2.44 7.82 -9.86
C LEU A 74 -2.12 8.79 -10.99
N ASP A 75 -2.67 8.57 -12.20
CA ASP A 75 -2.52 9.50 -13.33
C ASP A 75 -2.95 10.92 -12.96
N ARG A 76 -4.12 11.04 -12.31
CA ARG A 76 -4.67 12.35 -11.89
C ARG A 76 -3.82 13.01 -10.79
N LEU A 77 -3.43 12.25 -9.77
CA LEU A 77 -2.59 12.77 -8.67
C LEU A 77 -1.25 13.27 -9.20
N ILE A 78 -0.64 12.53 -10.12
CA ILE A 78 0.63 12.91 -10.76
C ILE A 78 0.46 14.15 -11.65
N ALA A 79 -0.59 14.19 -12.48
CA ALA A 79 -0.88 15.33 -13.37
C ALA A 79 -1.11 16.62 -12.59
N ARG A 80 -1.74 16.53 -11.41
CA ARG A 80 -1.96 17.66 -10.49
C ARG A 80 -0.76 18.00 -9.62
N LYS A 81 0.33 17.23 -9.74
CA LYS A 81 1.51 17.35 -8.87
C LYS A 81 1.19 17.19 -7.38
N ALA A 82 0.12 16.48 -7.05
CA ALA A 82 -0.24 16.14 -5.68
C ALA A 82 0.69 15.08 -5.09
N ILE A 83 1.23 14.22 -5.95
CA ILE A 83 2.28 13.25 -5.63
C ILE A 83 3.38 13.28 -6.71
N PRO A 84 4.60 12.85 -6.38
CA PRO A 84 5.61 12.59 -7.41
C PRO A 84 5.19 11.40 -8.28
N PRO A 85 5.74 11.27 -9.50
CA PRO A 85 5.57 10.05 -10.29
C PRO A 85 6.01 8.82 -9.49
N VAL A 86 5.19 7.78 -9.49
CA VAL A 86 5.39 6.54 -8.71
C VAL A 86 5.14 5.31 -9.59
N ILE A 87 5.93 4.26 -9.40
CA ILE A 87 5.62 2.93 -9.92
C ILE A 87 4.69 2.23 -8.93
N ALA A 88 3.61 1.59 -9.39
CA ALA A 88 2.78 0.77 -8.52
C ALA A 88 2.78 -0.69 -8.98
N VAL A 89 2.97 -1.61 -8.03
CA VAL A 89 2.97 -3.06 -8.26
C VAL A 89 1.83 -3.66 -7.47
N PHE A 90 0.81 -4.13 -8.17
CA PHE A 90 -0.37 -4.72 -7.58
C PHE A 90 -0.21 -6.24 -7.58
N SER A 91 -0.26 -6.87 -6.40
CA SER A 91 -0.08 -8.30 -6.24
C SER A 91 -1.39 -8.98 -5.84
N GLU A 92 -1.78 -10.00 -6.62
CA GLU A 92 -2.96 -10.81 -6.31
C GLU A 92 -2.57 -11.99 -5.42
N PRO A 93 -3.27 -12.23 -4.30
CA PRO A 93 -3.04 -13.40 -3.47
C PRO A 93 -3.59 -14.68 -4.13
N GLY A 94 -3.06 -15.83 -3.74
CA GLY A 94 -3.66 -17.13 -4.00
C GLY A 94 -4.75 -17.42 -2.97
N ASP A 95 -4.36 -17.84 -1.78
CA ASP A 95 -5.24 -17.89 -0.61
C ASP A 95 -4.99 -16.64 0.26
N ARG A 96 -5.91 -15.71 0.19
CA ARG A 96 -5.82 -14.42 0.87
C ARG A 96 -5.70 -14.57 2.40
N GLN A 97 -6.44 -15.49 2.97
CA GLN A 97 -6.44 -15.72 4.41
C GLN A 97 -5.12 -16.35 4.87
N GLU A 98 -4.64 -17.35 4.15
CA GLU A 98 -3.39 -18.02 4.46
C GLU A 98 -2.19 -17.08 4.24
N GLU A 99 -2.13 -16.40 3.08
CA GLU A 99 -0.96 -15.62 2.70
C GLU A 99 -0.77 -14.41 3.60
N TYR A 100 -1.82 -13.65 3.90
CA TYR A 100 -1.68 -12.40 4.68
C TYR A 100 -1.52 -12.61 6.19
N THR A 101 -1.78 -13.81 6.72
CA THR A 101 -1.65 -14.08 8.16
C THR A 101 -0.28 -14.68 8.52
N ARG A 102 0.78 -13.93 8.24
CA ARG A 102 2.17 -14.24 8.63
C ARG A 102 2.77 -15.47 7.93
N ASN A 103 2.29 -15.77 6.72
CA ASN A 103 2.83 -16.89 5.94
C ASN A 103 4.28 -16.63 5.52
N PRO A 104 5.26 -17.47 5.91
CA PRO A 104 6.67 -17.24 5.61
C PRO A 104 6.98 -17.36 4.12
N ARG A 105 6.25 -18.21 3.37
CA ARG A 105 6.44 -18.36 1.93
C ARG A 105 5.96 -17.10 1.19
N TRP A 106 4.82 -16.54 1.60
CA TRP A 106 4.32 -15.31 1.01
C TRP A 106 5.25 -14.11 1.32
N ARG A 107 5.74 -14.00 2.56
CA ARG A 107 6.75 -13.00 2.92
C ARG A 107 7.99 -13.11 2.03
N THR A 108 8.50 -14.34 1.83
CA THR A 108 9.65 -14.60 0.94
C THR A 108 9.34 -14.22 -0.50
N PHE A 109 8.14 -14.55 -1.01
CA PHE A 109 7.72 -14.14 -2.35
C PHE A 109 7.79 -12.63 -2.53
N ILE A 110 7.17 -11.86 -1.63
CA ILE A 110 7.15 -10.40 -1.75
C ILE A 110 8.57 -9.82 -1.61
N THR A 111 9.31 -10.18 -0.56
CA THR A 111 10.55 -9.48 -0.20
C THR A 111 11.79 -9.98 -0.92
N SER A 112 11.83 -11.25 -1.29
CA SER A 112 13.03 -11.89 -1.86
C SER A 112 12.89 -12.30 -3.32
N GLU A 113 11.67 -12.32 -3.87
CA GLU A 113 11.43 -12.61 -5.29
C GLU A 113 10.86 -11.39 -6.02
N LEU A 114 9.69 -10.87 -5.61
CA LEU A 114 8.99 -9.80 -6.32
C LEU A 114 9.75 -8.47 -6.27
N VAL A 115 10.09 -7.98 -5.07
CA VAL A 115 10.79 -6.69 -4.92
C VAL A 115 12.11 -6.67 -5.72
N PRO A 116 13.02 -7.66 -5.59
CA PRO A 116 14.26 -7.67 -6.39
C PRO A 116 14.01 -7.78 -7.90
N GLN A 117 12.95 -8.49 -8.33
CA GLN A 117 12.59 -8.56 -9.74
C GLN A 117 12.15 -7.21 -10.30
N ILE A 118 11.37 -6.45 -9.55
CA ILE A 118 10.93 -5.10 -9.93
C ILE A 118 12.12 -4.15 -9.97
N ASP A 119 12.97 -4.14 -8.94
CA ASP A 119 14.16 -3.28 -8.90
C ASP A 119 15.15 -3.55 -10.05
N LYS A 120 15.26 -4.82 -10.47
CA LYS A 120 16.13 -5.19 -11.61
C LYS A 120 15.59 -4.72 -12.96
N ARG A 121 14.26 -4.63 -13.10
CA ARG A 121 13.60 -4.38 -14.40
C ARG A 121 13.21 -2.93 -14.62
N PHE A 122 12.93 -2.22 -13.53
CA PHE A 122 12.42 -0.87 -13.59
C PHE A 122 13.33 0.09 -12.83
N ARG A 123 13.22 1.37 -13.17
CA ARG A 123 14.01 2.44 -12.55
C ARG A 123 13.43 2.82 -11.19
N THR A 124 13.75 2.06 -10.16
CA THR A 124 13.27 2.22 -8.80
C THR A 124 14.35 2.85 -7.89
N PHE A 125 13.92 3.56 -6.85
CA PHE A 125 14.80 3.84 -5.72
C PHE A 125 14.96 2.57 -4.87
N PRO A 126 16.17 1.99 -4.76
CA PRO A 126 16.36 0.73 -4.03
C PRO A 126 16.52 0.94 -2.52
N ALA A 127 15.74 1.84 -1.93
CA ALA A 127 15.81 2.21 -0.52
C ALA A 127 14.43 2.08 0.17
N PRO A 128 14.38 1.66 1.44
CA PRO A 128 13.11 1.38 2.13
C PRO A 128 12.22 2.61 2.28
N ASP A 129 12.78 3.80 2.43
CA ASP A 129 12.06 5.08 2.53
C ASP A 129 11.43 5.56 1.20
N HIS A 130 11.61 4.78 0.13
CA HIS A 130 10.98 4.96 -1.18
C HIS A 130 10.09 3.78 -1.57
N ARG A 131 9.87 2.82 -0.64
CA ARG A 131 8.96 1.67 -0.87
C ARG A 131 7.79 1.69 0.09
N ILE A 132 6.59 1.80 -0.48
CA ILE A 132 5.33 1.69 0.24
C ILE A 132 4.82 0.25 0.13
N ILE A 133 4.40 -0.33 1.25
CA ILE A 133 3.49 -1.47 1.26
C ILE A 133 2.11 -1.00 1.68
N LEU A 134 1.08 -1.31 0.88
CA LEU A 134 -0.29 -0.86 1.09
C LEU A 134 -1.25 -2.04 1.09
N GLY A 135 -2.14 -2.07 2.06
CA GLY A 135 -3.24 -3.02 2.13
C GLY A 135 -4.47 -2.47 2.81
N SER A 136 -5.64 -3.05 2.47
CA SER A 136 -6.91 -2.73 3.13
C SER A 136 -7.52 -3.97 3.77
N SER A 137 -8.25 -3.79 4.88
CA SER A 137 -8.87 -4.90 5.60
C SER A 137 -7.81 -5.94 6.03
N LEU A 138 -8.00 -7.22 5.74
CA LEU A 138 -7.02 -8.27 6.04
C LEU A 138 -5.65 -8.01 5.39
N ALA A 139 -5.62 -7.41 4.19
CA ALA A 139 -4.36 -7.02 3.55
C ALA A 139 -3.61 -5.92 4.33
N ALA A 140 -4.31 -5.09 5.12
CA ALA A 140 -3.64 -4.15 6.03
C ALA A 140 -2.86 -4.86 7.13
N TYR A 141 -3.37 -5.99 7.64
CA TYR A 141 -2.61 -6.84 8.55
C TYR A 141 -1.33 -7.36 7.88
N GLY A 142 -1.43 -7.90 6.65
CA GLY A 142 -0.27 -8.37 5.89
C GLY A 142 0.73 -7.25 5.57
N ALA A 143 0.26 -6.05 5.27
CA ALA A 143 1.12 -4.89 5.01
C ALA A 143 1.91 -4.46 6.26
N VAL A 144 1.25 -4.36 7.43
CA VAL A 144 1.92 -4.04 8.70
C VAL A 144 2.91 -5.14 9.07
N ASP A 145 2.54 -6.40 8.90
CA ASP A 145 3.41 -7.55 9.17
C ASP A 145 4.68 -7.51 8.30
N LEU A 146 4.55 -7.30 6.99
CA LEU A 146 5.70 -7.17 6.10
C LEU A 146 6.59 -5.99 6.46
N ALA A 147 6.01 -4.82 6.77
CA ALA A 147 6.78 -3.64 7.08
C ALA A 147 7.65 -3.84 8.34
N VAL A 148 7.08 -4.35 9.43
CA VAL A 148 7.82 -4.52 10.70
C VAL A 148 8.77 -5.72 10.70
N GLU A 149 8.50 -6.75 9.90
CA GLU A 149 9.42 -7.89 9.76
C GLU A 149 10.58 -7.60 8.81
N PHE A 150 10.36 -6.73 7.81
CA PHE A 150 11.35 -6.38 6.78
C PHE A 150 11.52 -4.86 6.64
N PRO A 151 11.91 -4.13 7.71
CA PRO A 151 12.05 -2.67 7.67
C PRO A 151 13.16 -2.19 6.74
N SER A 152 14.09 -3.06 6.37
CA SER A 152 15.10 -2.80 5.33
C SER A 152 14.56 -2.88 3.90
N VAL A 153 13.33 -3.40 3.73
CA VAL A 153 12.64 -3.46 2.43
C VAL A 153 11.56 -2.38 2.34
N PHE A 154 10.72 -2.24 3.39
CA PHE A 154 9.60 -1.31 3.42
C PHE A 154 9.75 -0.32 4.57
N GLY A 155 10.02 0.94 4.25
CA GLY A 155 10.08 2.04 5.21
C GLY A 155 8.77 2.84 5.28
N LEU A 156 7.79 2.55 4.39
CA LEU A 156 6.52 3.23 4.30
C LEU A 156 5.37 2.20 4.28
N CYS A 157 4.38 2.36 5.17
CA CYS A 157 3.27 1.41 5.30
C CYS A 157 1.93 2.13 5.36
N ALA A 158 0.99 1.77 4.46
CA ALA A 158 -0.39 2.22 4.51
C ALA A 158 -1.31 1.06 4.94
N ALA A 159 -2.00 1.23 6.06
CA ALA A 159 -2.97 0.29 6.61
C ALA A 159 -4.37 0.91 6.60
N ILE A 160 -5.22 0.49 5.67
CA ILE A 160 -6.56 1.02 5.49
C ILE A 160 -7.57 0.03 6.09
N ALA A 161 -8.40 0.50 7.01
CA ALA A 161 -9.39 -0.31 7.72
C ALA A 161 -8.82 -1.63 8.29
N PRO A 162 -7.71 -1.58 9.05
CA PRO A 162 -7.04 -2.77 9.57
C PRO A 162 -7.91 -3.50 10.58
N PRO A 163 -7.92 -4.84 10.58
CA PRO A 163 -8.65 -5.62 11.59
C PRO A 163 -7.99 -5.50 12.96
N ASP A 164 -8.75 -5.79 14.01
CA ASP A 164 -8.36 -5.65 15.43
C ASP A 164 -7.02 -6.29 15.77
N GLN A 165 -6.75 -7.47 15.24
CA GLN A 165 -5.52 -8.21 15.51
C GLN A 165 -4.25 -7.55 14.92
N THR A 166 -4.39 -6.57 14.02
CA THR A 166 -3.22 -5.92 13.38
C THR A 166 -2.28 -5.29 14.40
N ALA A 167 -2.81 -4.66 15.44
CA ALA A 167 -2.00 -4.07 16.50
C ALA A 167 -1.10 -5.09 17.21
N SER A 168 -1.53 -6.35 17.32
CA SER A 168 -0.78 -7.42 17.97
C SER A 168 0.52 -7.80 17.25
N VAL A 169 0.61 -7.52 15.96
CA VAL A 169 1.83 -7.72 15.16
C VAL A 169 3.00 -6.93 15.75
N ILE A 170 2.72 -5.72 16.24
CA ILE A 170 3.73 -4.84 16.86
C ILE A 170 3.77 -5.07 18.37
N ALA A 171 2.62 -5.06 19.05
CA ALA A 171 2.52 -5.06 20.52
C ALA A 171 3.21 -6.25 21.18
N ASN A 172 3.15 -7.43 20.55
CA ASN A 172 3.61 -8.68 21.14
C ASN A 172 5.07 -9.04 20.84
N GLN A 173 5.80 -8.21 20.08
CA GLN A 173 7.15 -8.53 19.62
C GLN A 173 8.11 -7.36 19.83
N PRO A 174 9.16 -7.51 20.68
CA PRO A 174 10.16 -6.45 20.89
C PRO A 174 10.84 -5.99 19.59
N ARG A 175 11.15 -6.94 18.68
CA ARG A 175 11.75 -6.62 17.37
C ARG A 175 10.82 -5.76 16.50
N ALA A 176 9.52 -6.09 16.45
CA ALA A 176 8.55 -5.32 15.68
C ALA A 176 8.34 -3.91 16.25
N LYS A 177 8.37 -3.76 17.59
CA LYS A 177 8.35 -2.44 18.24
C LYS A 177 9.55 -1.59 17.84
N SER A 178 10.74 -2.18 17.86
CA SER A 178 11.97 -1.48 17.44
C SER A 178 11.94 -1.12 15.95
N ALA A 179 11.47 -2.02 15.09
CA ALA A 179 11.36 -1.78 13.66
C ALA A 179 10.36 -0.66 13.32
N ALA A 180 9.22 -0.62 14.03
CA ALA A 180 8.16 0.36 13.78
C ALA A 180 8.64 1.82 13.89
N VAL A 181 9.62 2.11 14.72
CA VAL A 181 10.18 3.47 14.90
C VAL A 181 10.82 4.02 13.61
N SER A 182 11.34 3.15 12.76
CA SER A 182 11.98 3.53 11.48
C SER A 182 11.03 3.55 10.28
N ILE A 183 9.75 3.21 10.48
CA ILE A 183 8.75 3.11 9.44
C ILE A 183 7.75 4.25 9.58
N ARG A 184 7.43 4.95 8.50
CA ARG A 184 6.30 5.88 8.47
C ARG A 184 5.01 5.13 8.16
N PHE A 185 4.01 5.30 9.02
CA PHE A 185 2.71 4.68 8.85
C PHE A 185 1.65 5.70 8.43
N PHE A 186 0.75 5.27 7.56
CA PHE A 186 -0.55 5.88 7.36
C PHE A 186 -1.61 4.87 7.80
N VAL A 187 -2.51 5.27 8.69
CA VAL A 187 -3.59 4.41 9.19
C VAL A 187 -4.92 5.11 9.00
N LEU A 188 -5.84 4.47 8.29
CA LEU A 188 -7.20 4.97 8.07
C LEU A 188 -8.23 4.02 8.69
N GLY A 189 -9.21 4.57 9.38
CA GLY A 189 -10.42 3.87 9.82
C GLY A 189 -11.68 4.57 9.34
N GLY A 190 -12.71 3.81 8.97
CA GLY A 190 -14.05 4.35 8.72
C GLY A 190 -14.86 4.43 10.00
N VAL A 191 -15.47 5.59 10.35
CA VAL A 191 -16.26 5.73 11.59
C VAL A 191 -17.54 4.90 11.58
N TYR A 192 -18.00 4.49 10.40
CA TYR A 192 -19.16 3.58 10.23
C TYR A 192 -18.73 2.15 9.89
N ASP A 193 -17.42 1.87 9.99
CA ASP A 193 -16.84 0.55 9.78
C ASP A 193 -16.88 -0.24 11.10
N ALA A 194 -17.33 -1.49 11.05
CA ALA A 194 -17.27 -2.38 12.22
C ALA A 194 -15.84 -2.66 12.69
N MET A 195 -14.82 -2.40 11.85
CA MET A 195 -13.40 -2.57 12.16
C MET A 195 -12.70 -1.28 12.63
N ILE A 196 -13.44 -0.19 12.90
CA ILE A 196 -12.85 1.09 13.33
C ILE A 196 -11.94 0.93 14.55
N ASP A 197 -12.27 0.05 15.48
CA ASP A 197 -11.47 -0.21 16.67
C ASP A 197 -10.09 -0.83 16.33
N GLY A 198 -9.98 -1.56 15.24
CA GLY A 198 -8.70 -2.06 14.72
C GLY A 198 -7.75 -0.92 14.33
N ALA A 199 -8.26 0.09 13.63
CA ALA A 199 -7.49 1.28 13.26
C ALA A 199 -7.07 2.09 14.50
N ARG A 200 -7.98 2.28 15.45
CA ARG A 200 -7.71 2.98 16.72
C ARG A 200 -6.66 2.27 17.58
N ARG A 201 -6.76 0.94 17.69
CA ARG A 201 -5.78 0.13 18.43
C ARG A 201 -4.41 0.15 17.77
N LEU A 202 -4.36 0.04 16.43
CA LEU A 202 -3.10 0.14 15.70
C LEU A 202 -2.46 1.51 15.92
N ARG A 203 -3.23 2.61 15.83
CA ARG A 203 -2.79 3.97 16.13
C ARG A 203 -2.19 4.05 17.53
N THR A 204 -2.94 3.62 18.55
CA THR A 204 -2.49 3.65 19.95
C THR A 204 -1.21 2.85 20.16
N THR A 205 -1.07 1.70 19.48
CA THR A 205 0.12 0.86 19.56
C THR A 205 1.33 1.54 18.92
N LEU A 206 1.16 2.18 17.78
CA LEU A 206 2.22 2.94 17.09
C LEU A 206 2.67 4.15 17.91
N ASP A 207 1.73 4.91 18.47
CA ASP A 207 2.03 6.03 19.37
C ASP A 207 2.82 5.56 20.61
N GLY A 208 2.41 4.42 21.18
CA GLY A 208 3.05 3.83 22.38
C GLY A 208 4.49 3.37 22.17
N VAL A 209 4.92 3.20 20.91
CA VAL A 209 6.33 2.89 20.56
C VAL A 209 7.04 4.06 19.89
N ASN A 210 6.42 5.25 19.82
CA ASN A 210 6.91 6.45 19.15
C ASN A 210 7.19 6.25 17.64
N ALA A 211 6.39 5.41 16.97
CA ALA A 211 6.47 5.25 15.53
C ALA A 211 5.82 6.44 14.81
N PRO A 212 6.43 6.95 13.71
CA PRO A 212 5.81 8.02 12.93
C PRO A 212 4.50 7.54 12.29
N VAL A 213 3.37 8.12 12.67
CA VAL A 213 2.05 7.72 12.15
C VAL A 213 1.19 8.94 11.81
N THR A 214 0.66 8.93 10.59
CA THR A 214 -0.46 9.79 10.17
C THR A 214 -1.73 8.96 10.32
N TYR A 215 -2.68 9.43 11.14
CA TYR A 215 -3.93 8.75 11.41
C TYR A 215 -5.12 9.56 10.92
N TRP A 216 -6.07 8.87 10.28
CA TRP A 216 -7.28 9.48 9.75
C TRP A 216 -8.53 8.65 10.06
N GLU A 217 -9.62 9.30 10.47
CA GLU A 217 -10.95 8.68 10.53
C GLU A 217 -11.88 9.33 9.49
N ALA A 218 -12.38 8.51 8.55
CA ALA A 218 -13.27 8.96 7.51
C ALA A 218 -14.75 8.68 7.89
N PRO A 219 -15.70 9.54 7.51
CA PRO A 219 -17.12 9.31 7.75
C PRO A 219 -17.72 8.26 6.78
N GLU A 220 -17.07 7.12 6.66
CA GLU A 220 -17.37 6.05 5.71
C GLU A 220 -17.39 4.67 6.40
N GLY A 221 -17.78 3.62 5.64
CA GLY A 221 -17.85 2.23 6.10
C GLY A 221 -16.76 1.35 5.50
N HIS A 222 -16.91 0.01 5.65
CA HIS A 222 -15.97 -0.98 5.15
C HIS A 222 -16.27 -1.37 3.71
N ASN A 223 -15.78 -0.62 2.74
CA ASN A 223 -16.03 -0.91 1.33
C ASN A 223 -14.94 -0.35 0.41
N THR A 224 -14.98 -0.77 -0.88
CA THR A 224 -13.99 -0.37 -1.88
C THR A 224 -13.98 1.13 -2.17
N ASN A 225 -15.11 1.81 -2.05
CA ASN A 225 -15.16 3.26 -2.24
C ASN A 225 -14.37 3.99 -1.16
N THR A 226 -14.51 3.58 0.11
CA THR A 226 -13.69 4.11 1.21
C THR A 226 -12.19 3.94 0.91
N PHE A 227 -11.79 2.74 0.47
CA PHE A 227 -10.38 2.45 0.20
C PHE A 227 -9.83 3.26 -0.97
N ARG A 228 -10.66 3.49 -2.00
CA ARG A 228 -10.33 4.28 -3.17
C ARG A 228 -10.30 5.78 -2.86
N ASN A 229 -11.31 6.28 -2.14
CA ASN A 229 -11.50 7.71 -1.90
C ASN A 229 -10.38 8.34 -1.04
N HIS A 230 -9.68 7.54 -0.25
CA HIS A 230 -8.64 7.99 0.67
C HIS A 230 -7.24 7.49 0.28
N LEU A 231 -7.09 6.97 -0.94
CA LEU A 231 -5.80 6.55 -1.44
C LEU A 231 -4.83 7.72 -1.59
N ASP A 232 -5.35 8.87 -2.01
CA ASP A 232 -4.57 10.08 -2.21
C ASP A 232 -3.95 10.59 -0.90
N GLU A 233 -4.71 10.61 0.21
CA GLU A 233 -4.16 10.98 1.52
C GLU A 233 -3.06 10.03 1.96
N ALA A 234 -3.24 8.72 1.73
CA ALA A 234 -2.23 7.71 2.07
C ALA A 234 -0.93 7.94 1.28
N VAL A 235 -1.05 8.11 -0.03
CA VAL A 235 0.11 8.29 -0.92
C VAL A 235 0.79 9.64 -0.65
N LYS A 236 0.04 10.73 -0.46
CA LYS A 236 0.56 12.04 -0.10
C LYS A 236 1.33 12.00 1.22
N ALA A 237 0.72 11.43 2.27
CA ALA A 237 1.34 11.36 3.60
C ALA A 237 2.66 10.55 3.60
N LEU A 238 2.77 9.55 2.74
CA LEU A 238 3.94 8.68 2.71
C LEU A 238 5.03 9.12 1.72
N LEU A 239 4.67 9.71 0.58
CA LEU A 239 5.65 10.14 -0.44
C LEU A 239 6.12 11.58 -0.30
N THR A 240 5.36 12.46 0.36
CA THR A 240 5.85 13.80 0.68
C THR A 240 6.69 13.76 1.96
N PRO A 241 7.92 14.30 1.95
CA PRO A 241 8.69 14.47 3.19
C PRO A 241 7.91 15.33 4.20
N PRO A 242 8.06 15.08 5.51
CA PRO A 242 7.45 15.90 6.55
C PRO A 242 7.94 17.33 6.52
#